data_e5a8fbb535b46e09c9ab107e994f55b5
#
_entry.id   e5a8fbb535b46e09c9ab107e994f55b5
#
_cell.length_a   1.000
_cell.length_b   1.000
_cell.length_c   1.000
_cell.angle_alpha   90.00
_cell.angle_beta   90.00
_cell.angle_gamma   90.00
#
_symmetry.space_group_name_H-M   'P 1'
#
loop_
_entity.id
_entity.type
_entity.pdbx_description
1 polymer ?
#
loop_
_entity_poly.entity_id
_entity_poly.type
_entity_poly.pdbx_seq_one_letter_code
_entity_poly.pdbx_strand_id
1 'polypeptide(L)'
;YKRQKYSCVQVKRLIEEQKERGWEFLFFGANIDAVATAAGFGIEKERAVDFNNDGEGINLNFEGVCKFIKTMSAGAPNGAEWKRDIEKDYKCRKKQK
;
A
#
# COMPACT_ATOMS: atom_id res chain seq x y z
N TYR A 1 -9.70 9.91 26.04
CA TYR A 1 -9.59 9.21 24.78
C TYR A 1 -9.69 7.71 24.99
N LYS A 2 -10.67 7.14 24.40
CA LYS A 2 -10.84 5.70 24.48
C LYS A 2 -10.37 5.05 23.19
N ARG A 3 -9.39 4.21 23.30
CA ARG A 3 -8.86 3.55 22.14
C ARG A 3 -9.65 2.27 21.87
N GLN A 4 -10.14 2.18 20.68
CA GLN A 4 -10.78 0.96 20.25
C GLN A 4 -9.76 0.08 19.56
N LYS A 5 -9.77 -1.18 19.92
CA LYS A 5 -8.88 -2.14 19.31
C LYS A 5 -9.71 -3.11 18.48
N TYR A 6 -9.37 -3.16 17.22
CA TYR A 6 -10.01 -4.10 16.32
C TYR A 6 -9.09 -5.28 16.12
N SER A 7 -9.64 -6.47 16.12
CA SER A 7 -8.85 -7.64 15.77
C SER A 7 -8.57 -7.60 14.26
N CYS A 8 -7.56 -8.38 13.84
CA CYS A 8 -7.26 -8.46 12.41
C CYS A 8 -8.46 -8.93 11.62
N VAL A 9 -9.27 -9.83 12.20
CA VAL A 9 -10.46 -10.32 11.52
C VAL A 9 -11.47 -9.19 11.29
N GLN A 10 -11.64 -8.34 12.30
CA GLN A 10 -12.58 -7.22 12.18
C GLN A 10 -12.13 -6.22 11.15
N VAL A 11 -10.84 -5.89 11.14
CA VAL A 11 -10.29 -4.95 10.16
C VAL A 11 -10.41 -5.53 8.75
N LYS A 12 -10.11 -6.80 8.58
CA LYS A 12 -10.23 -7.45 7.28
C LYS A 12 -11.66 -7.38 6.76
N ARG A 13 -12.63 -7.62 7.65
CA ARG A 13 -14.04 -7.57 7.25
C ARG A 13 -14.43 -6.17 6.80
N LEU A 14 -13.98 -5.14 7.54
CA LEU A 14 -14.28 -3.76 7.16
C LEU A 14 -13.70 -3.42 5.79
N ILE A 15 -12.47 -3.84 5.54
CA ILE A 15 -11.84 -3.60 4.26
C ILE A 15 -12.59 -4.30 3.14
N GLU A 16 -12.98 -5.54 3.35
CA GLU A 16 -13.71 -6.29 2.33
C GLU A 16 -15.06 -5.66 2.03
N GLU A 17 -15.75 -5.18 3.07
CA GLU A 17 -17.03 -4.51 2.87
C GLU A 17 -16.89 -3.24 2.04
N GLN A 18 -15.84 -2.45 2.33
CA GLN A 18 -15.63 -1.22 1.60
C GLN A 18 -15.18 -1.49 0.16
N LYS A 19 -14.41 -2.55 -0.06
CA LYS A 19 -14.00 -2.92 -1.41
C LYS A 19 -15.21 -3.25 -2.28
N GLU A 20 -16.21 -3.88 -1.68
CA GLU A 20 -17.45 -4.18 -2.42
C GLU A 20 -18.18 -2.90 -2.83
N ARG A 21 -17.94 -1.81 -2.11
CA ARG A 21 -18.53 -0.51 -2.42
C ARG A 21 -17.70 0.30 -3.40
N GLY A 22 -16.59 -0.29 -3.89
CA GLY A 22 -15.76 0.39 -4.86
C GLY A 22 -14.56 1.11 -4.27
N TRP A 23 -14.29 0.94 -2.99
CA TRP A 23 -13.12 1.55 -2.36
C TRP A 23 -11.87 0.80 -2.74
N GLU A 24 -10.78 1.55 -2.89
CA GLU A 24 -9.46 0.98 -3.12
C GLU A 24 -8.59 1.25 -1.91
N PHE A 25 -7.76 0.26 -1.57
CA PHE A 25 -6.87 0.37 -0.42
C PHE A 25 -5.44 0.17 -0.85
N LEU A 26 -4.56 1.04 -0.39
CA LEU A 26 -3.13 0.92 -0.61
C LEU A 26 -2.46 0.76 0.76
N PHE A 27 -1.50 -0.15 0.85
CA PHE A 27 -0.81 -0.43 2.10
C PHE A 27 0.67 -0.10 1.96
N PHE A 28 1.16 0.78 2.82
CA PHE A 28 2.57 1.17 2.84
C PHE A 28 3.20 0.68 4.15
N GLY A 29 4.27 -0.07 4.04
CA GLY A 29 4.96 -0.59 5.21
C GLY A 29 6.40 -0.12 5.26
N ALA A 30 6.85 0.33 6.42
CA ALA A 30 8.23 0.76 6.62
C ALA A 30 8.95 -0.31 7.44
N ASN A 31 9.91 -0.98 6.81
CA ASN A 31 10.74 -2.00 7.48
C ASN A 31 9.93 -3.20 7.99
N ILE A 32 8.85 -3.53 7.31
CA ILE A 32 8.07 -4.72 7.61
C ILE A 32 7.80 -5.45 6.30
N ASP A 33 7.27 -6.65 6.40
CA ASP A 33 6.84 -7.36 5.21
C ASP A 33 5.43 -6.87 4.87
N ALA A 34 5.36 -5.80 4.09
CA ALA A 34 4.09 -5.16 3.79
C ALA A 34 3.14 -6.09 3.05
N VAL A 35 3.67 -6.90 2.13
CA VAL A 35 2.82 -7.79 1.35
C VAL A 35 2.16 -8.84 2.25
N ALA A 36 2.94 -9.45 3.14
CA ALA A 36 2.41 -10.46 4.04
C ALA A 36 1.43 -9.85 5.04
N THR A 37 1.76 -8.67 5.57
CA THR A 37 0.88 -8.00 6.52
C THR A 37 -0.43 -7.60 5.86
N ALA A 38 -0.35 -7.05 4.66
CA ALA A 38 -1.54 -6.63 3.92
C ALA A 38 -2.43 -7.82 3.57
N ALA A 39 -1.82 -8.96 3.26
CA ALA A 39 -2.60 -10.16 2.95
C ALA A 39 -3.45 -10.58 4.13
N GLY A 40 -2.95 -10.36 5.36
CA GLY A 40 -3.71 -10.66 6.55
C GLY A 40 -4.96 -9.79 6.70
N PHE A 41 -5.00 -8.64 6.01
CA PHE A 41 -6.15 -7.75 6.01
C PHE A 41 -6.98 -7.87 4.73
N GLY A 42 -6.62 -8.79 3.85
CA GLY A 42 -7.35 -8.95 2.59
C GLY A 42 -6.96 -7.96 1.52
N ILE A 43 -5.80 -7.31 1.68
CA ILE A 43 -5.27 -6.36 0.69
C ILE A 43 -4.30 -7.12 -0.22
N GLU A 44 -4.51 -6.98 -1.53
CA GLU A 44 -3.74 -7.73 -2.51
C GLU A 44 -2.31 -7.23 -2.60
N LYS A 45 -1.40 -8.12 -3.05
CA LYS A 45 0.01 -7.76 -3.14
C LYS A 45 0.25 -6.59 -4.08
N GLU A 46 -0.60 -6.42 -5.08
CA GLU A 46 -0.47 -5.30 -6.01
C GLU A 46 -0.77 -3.96 -5.35
N ARG A 47 -1.36 -3.99 -4.18
CA ARG A 47 -1.73 -2.79 -3.44
C ARG A 47 -0.89 -2.57 -2.21
N ALA A 48 0.16 -3.37 -2.01
CA ALA A 48 1.02 -3.28 -0.82
C ALA A 48 2.46 -3.07 -1.25
N VAL A 49 3.19 -2.24 -0.50
CA VAL A 49 4.57 -1.94 -0.83
C VAL A 49 5.36 -1.58 0.42
N ASP A 50 6.61 -2.02 0.47
CA ASP A 50 7.56 -1.57 1.48
C ASP A 50 8.27 -0.33 0.96
N PHE A 51 8.52 0.63 1.85
CA PHE A 51 9.20 1.86 1.46
C PHE A 51 10.23 2.26 2.50
N ASN A 52 11.17 3.11 2.09
CA ASN A 52 12.16 3.68 3.00
C ASN A 52 11.53 4.85 3.74
N ASN A 53 11.62 4.82 5.07
CA ASN A 53 10.97 5.83 5.90
C ASN A 53 11.87 7.05 6.03
N ASP A 54 12.00 7.80 4.93
CA ASP A 54 12.75 9.06 4.89
C ASP A 54 12.07 9.96 3.86
N GLY A 55 12.61 11.17 3.68
CA GLY A 55 12.00 12.14 2.79
C GLY A 55 11.84 11.63 1.36
N GLU A 56 12.89 10.98 0.83
CA GLU A 56 12.84 10.47 -0.53
C GLU A 56 11.82 9.35 -0.68
N GLY A 57 11.79 8.42 0.28
CA GLY A 57 10.83 7.32 0.24
C GLY A 57 9.40 7.81 0.35
N ILE A 58 9.16 8.80 1.20
CA ILE A 58 7.84 9.37 1.37
C ILE A 58 7.40 10.10 0.11
N ASN A 59 8.31 10.84 -0.54
CA ASN A 59 8.00 11.50 -1.80
C ASN A 59 7.61 10.50 -2.88
N LEU A 60 8.32 9.38 -2.94
CA LEU A 60 7.99 8.33 -3.90
C LEU A 60 6.63 7.72 -3.62
N ASN A 61 6.25 7.63 -2.36
CA ASN A 61 4.91 7.16 -2.01
C ASN A 61 3.84 8.09 -2.58
N PHE A 62 4.03 9.40 -2.42
CA PHE A 62 3.08 10.37 -2.97
C PHE A 62 3.00 10.27 -4.48
N GLU A 63 4.14 10.13 -5.15
CA GLU A 63 4.15 9.98 -6.60
C GLU A 63 3.42 8.72 -7.03
N GLY A 64 3.60 7.63 -6.28
CA GLY A 64 2.90 6.39 -6.57
C GLY A 64 1.40 6.54 -6.44
N VAL A 65 0.95 7.21 -5.39
CA VAL A 65 -0.47 7.45 -5.18
C VAL A 65 -1.04 8.29 -6.33
N CYS A 66 -0.29 9.31 -6.77
CA CYS A 66 -0.73 10.14 -7.88
C CYS A 66 -0.88 9.32 -9.17
N LYS A 67 0.07 8.43 -9.44
CA LYS A 67 -0.03 7.55 -10.59
C LYS A 67 -1.24 6.65 -10.51
N PHE A 68 -1.49 6.11 -9.32
CA PHE A 68 -2.63 5.23 -9.11
C PHE A 68 -3.94 5.97 -9.41
N ILE A 69 -4.07 7.19 -8.88
CA ILE A 69 -5.26 7.99 -9.09
C ILE A 69 -5.45 8.35 -10.55
N LYS A 70 -4.37 8.72 -11.23
CA LYS A 70 -4.44 9.05 -12.66
C LYS A 70 -4.92 7.86 -13.47
N THR A 71 -4.42 6.68 -13.15
CA THR A 71 -4.83 5.47 -13.86
C THR A 71 -6.31 5.18 -13.64
N MET A 72 -6.77 5.35 -12.41
CA MET A 72 -8.18 5.17 -12.09
C MET A 72 -9.06 6.16 -12.83
N SER A 73 -8.62 7.43 -12.86
CA SER A 73 -9.39 8.48 -13.53
C SER A 73 -9.51 8.24 -15.03
N ALA A 74 -8.49 7.62 -15.62
CA ALA A 74 -8.49 7.28 -17.03
C ALA A 74 -9.32 6.04 -17.33
N GLY A 75 -9.81 5.36 -16.31
CA GLY A 75 -10.58 4.13 -16.49
C GLY A 75 -9.75 2.93 -16.84
N ALA A 76 -8.43 3.02 -16.73
CA ALA A 76 -7.53 1.92 -17.03
C ALA A 76 -7.36 1.03 -15.81
N PRO A 77 -7.12 -0.26 -16.01
CA PRO A 77 -6.90 -1.16 -14.87
C PRO A 77 -5.59 -0.82 -14.16
N ASN A 78 -5.62 -0.90 -12.84
CA ASN A 78 -4.44 -0.68 -12.02
C ASN A 78 -3.77 -2.00 -11.72
N GLY A 79 -2.48 -2.12 -12.10
CA GLY A 79 -1.66 -3.24 -11.72
C GLY A 79 -0.72 -2.83 -10.60
N ALA A 80 0.55 -3.19 -10.73
CA ALA A 80 1.55 -2.87 -9.74
C ALA A 80 2.48 -1.74 -10.19
N GLU A 81 2.19 -1.08 -11.30
CA GLU A 81 3.07 -0.04 -11.84
C GLU A 81 3.20 1.14 -10.91
N TRP A 82 2.14 1.46 -10.18
CA TRP A 82 2.15 2.63 -9.28
C TRP A 82 3.23 2.54 -8.22
N LYS A 83 3.62 1.33 -7.84
CA LYS A 83 4.59 1.15 -6.75
C LYS A 83 5.98 0.74 -7.23
N ARG A 84 6.18 0.66 -8.53
CA ARG A 84 7.45 0.17 -9.08
C ARG A 84 8.65 0.97 -8.58
N ASP A 85 8.56 2.29 -8.61
CA ASP A 85 9.66 3.13 -8.18
C ASP A 85 9.89 3.03 -6.68
N ILE A 86 8.83 2.86 -5.92
CA ILE A 86 8.93 2.70 -4.48
C ILE A 86 9.67 1.41 -4.15
N GLU A 87 9.30 0.32 -4.79
CA GLU A 87 9.95 -0.96 -4.57
C GLU A 87 11.41 -0.93 -4.97
N LYS A 88 11.68 -0.27 -6.10
CA LYS A 88 13.05 -0.18 -6.59
C LYS A 88 13.92 0.59 -5.62
N ASP A 89 13.43 1.71 -5.12
CA ASP A 89 14.15 2.51 -4.13
C ASP A 89 14.41 1.72 -2.86
N TYR A 90 13.40 1.01 -2.38
CA TYR A 90 13.53 0.23 -1.16
C TYR A 90 14.61 -0.84 -1.30
N LYS A 91 14.58 -1.59 -2.39
CA LYS A 91 15.53 -2.67 -2.61
C LYS A 91 16.94 -2.15 -2.81
N CYS A 92 17.09 -1.07 -3.57
CA CYS A 92 18.41 -0.53 -3.87
C CYS A 92 19.09 0.04 -2.62
N ARG A 93 18.35 0.84 -1.86
CA ARG A 93 18.96 1.47 -0.69
C ARG A 93 19.14 0.50 0.46
N LYS A 94 18.26 -0.50 0.56
CA LYS A 94 18.40 -1.52 1.57
C LYS A 94 19.68 -2.32 1.39
N LYS A 95 20.08 -2.56 0.14
CA LYS A 95 21.29 -3.31 -0.14
C LYS A 95 22.56 -2.55 0.16
N GLN A 96 22.47 -1.26 0.30
CA GLN A 96 23.65 -0.43 0.52
C GLN A 96 24.11 -0.41 1.98
N LYS A 97 23.37 -1.03 2.86
CA LYS A 97 23.76 -1.07 4.26
C LYS A 97 24.82 -2.13 4.54
#